data_dfdf8c19609a803a42aa9af981738d69
#
_entry.id   dfdf8c19609a803a42aa9af981738d69
#
_cell.length_a   1.000
_cell.length_b   1.000
_cell.length_c   1.000
_cell.angle_alpha   90.00
_cell.angle_beta   90.00
_cell.angle_gamma   90.00
#
_symmetry.space_group_name_H-M   'P 1'
#
loop_
_entity.id
_entity.type
_entity.pdbx_description
1 polymer ?
#
loop_
_entity_poly.entity_id
_entity_poly.type
_entity_poly.pdbx_seq_one_letter_code
_entity_poly.pdbx_strand_id
1 'polypeptide(L)'
;MTLYLERSRPRKAFKGLLGNANHLIITALAGLDAIERGVVREVPEDLRTVWSPKNAVSSAKRSRRLILDMSLIRAIDAIDVYLRDCVRKPALVQSDEFRKDLDSAGLSVFRKLQAVERHCPNLDTIAFALVFLMVAWRNRGAHTEADRDAPEVHLALLRSNAEEVAARFSGLDAEMLLGGYEAMRPITFKEVASLINAAHHLVADLDTLLLKSLDIEQFLKDVIWASLSDSQKPLELIEQTRKRRAVSVWGKDPSDRGDAVLRLLGQQGFARVPAKQQTGVVIPTDLIAELQRQTPKSVLAWARPVN
;
A
#
# COMPACT_ATOMS: atom_id res chain seq x y z
N MET A 1 26.63 -15.34 -2.32
CA MET A 1 26.19 -13.99 -1.96
C MET A 1 24.70 -14.03 -1.75
N THR A 2 24.19 -13.53 -0.62
CA THR A 2 22.77 -13.60 -0.26
C THR A 2 22.06 -12.29 -0.64
N LEU A 3 20.86 -12.39 -1.20
CA LEU A 3 19.97 -11.26 -1.44
C LEU A 3 18.71 -11.40 -0.60
N TYR A 4 18.14 -10.26 -0.23
CA TYR A 4 16.96 -10.15 0.64
C TYR A 4 15.90 -9.31 -0.05
N LEU A 5 14.64 -9.75 0.02
CA LEU A 5 13.48 -8.95 -0.38
C LEU A 5 12.65 -8.66 0.87
N GLU A 6 12.79 -7.46 1.44
CA GLU A 6 12.14 -7.10 2.70
C GLU A 6 10.86 -6.28 2.51
N ARG A 7 10.72 -5.68 1.37
CA ARG A 7 9.56 -4.84 1.01
C ARG A 7 9.24 -5.02 -0.45
N SER A 8 8.03 -5.41 -0.72
CA SER A 8 7.54 -5.52 -2.09
C SER A 8 7.45 -4.16 -2.80
N ARG A 9 7.35 -4.19 -4.13
CA ARG A 9 7.05 -2.99 -4.93
C ARG A 9 5.68 -2.39 -4.60
N PRO A 10 4.59 -3.17 -4.48
CA PRO A 10 3.29 -2.69 -4.00
C PRO A 10 3.38 -1.93 -2.67
N ARG A 11 4.11 -2.46 -1.66
CA ARG A 11 4.30 -1.77 -0.37
C ARG A 11 5.08 -0.47 -0.51
N LYS A 12 6.09 -0.40 -1.39
CA LYS A 12 6.81 0.85 -1.68
C LYS A 12 5.89 1.88 -2.33
N ALA A 13 5.05 1.46 -3.28
CA ALA A 13 4.06 2.32 -3.93
C ALA A 13 3.03 2.84 -2.91
N PHE A 14 2.48 1.98 -2.06
CA PHE A 14 1.61 2.37 -0.95
C PHE A 14 2.25 3.43 -0.06
N LYS A 15 3.51 3.24 0.34
CA LYS A 15 4.25 4.24 1.12
C LYS A 15 4.42 5.56 0.37
N GLY A 16 4.66 5.54 -0.93
CA GLY A 16 4.73 6.75 -1.77
C GLY A 16 3.40 7.50 -1.83
N LEU A 17 2.28 6.76 -1.88
CA LEU A 17 0.93 7.34 -1.94
C LEU A 17 0.49 7.95 -0.60
N LEU A 18 0.85 7.33 0.52
CA LEU A 18 0.33 7.67 1.85
C LEU A 18 1.39 8.23 2.81
N GLY A 19 2.68 8.01 2.55
CA GLY A 19 3.76 8.33 3.50
C GLY A 19 3.85 9.78 3.94
N ASN A 20 3.47 10.73 3.07
CA ASN A 20 3.45 12.15 3.37
C ASN A 20 2.06 12.68 3.80
N ALA A 21 1.03 11.82 3.83
CA ALA A 21 -0.35 12.26 4.07
C ALA A 21 -0.48 12.98 5.42
N ASN A 22 0.03 12.39 6.51
CA ASN A 22 -0.04 13.01 7.83
C ASN A 22 0.67 14.37 7.88
N HIS A 23 1.82 14.51 7.23
CA HIS A 23 2.53 15.79 7.17
C HIS A 23 1.71 16.85 6.42
N LEU A 24 1.14 16.51 5.28
CA LEU A 24 0.29 17.41 4.50
C LEU A 24 -0.98 17.79 5.24
N ILE A 25 -1.62 16.84 5.93
CA ILE A 25 -2.79 17.11 6.78
C ILE A 25 -2.43 18.10 7.88
N ILE A 26 -1.34 17.87 8.62
CA ILE A 26 -0.91 18.76 9.70
C ILE A 26 -0.64 20.17 9.17
N THR A 27 0.05 20.29 8.05
CA THR A 27 0.34 21.60 7.42
C THR A 27 -0.95 22.34 7.05
N ALA A 28 -1.90 21.64 6.41
CA ALA A 28 -3.18 22.24 6.05
C ALA A 28 -4.01 22.62 7.28
N LEU A 29 -4.05 21.78 8.31
CA LEU A 29 -4.78 22.05 9.55
C LEU A 29 -4.16 23.22 10.34
N ALA A 30 -2.84 23.36 10.33
CA ALA A 30 -2.15 24.51 10.96
C ALA A 30 -2.54 25.83 10.27
N GLY A 31 -2.61 25.83 8.94
CA GLY A 31 -3.12 27.00 8.18
C GLY A 31 -4.58 27.34 8.51
N LEU A 32 -5.44 26.33 8.61
CA LEU A 32 -6.84 26.53 9.00
C LEU A 32 -6.99 27.03 10.44
N ASP A 33 -6.16 26.54 11.37
CA ASP A 33 -6.14 27.02 12.75
C ASP A 33 -5.76 28.51 12.84
N ALA A 34 -4.80 28.96 12.04
CA ALA A 34 -4.43 30.39 11.96
C ALA A 34 -5.60 31.26 11.49
N ILE A 35 -6.45 30.76 10.56
CA ILE A 35 -7.67 31.44 10.15
C ILE A 35 -8.72 31.43 11.27
N GLU A 36 -8.92 30.31 11.93
CA GLU A 36 -9.88 30.17 13.03
C GLU A 36 -9.55 31.09 14.21
N ARG A 37 -8.27 31.29 14.50
CA ARG A 37 -7.78 32.22 15.56
C ARG A 37 -7.70 33.68 15.13
N GLY A 38 -8.03 33.99 13.88
CA GLY A 38 -7.98 35.35 13.35
C GLY A 38 -6.56 35.92 13.14
N VAL A 39 -5.54 35.04 13.11
CA VAL A 39 -4.15 35.40 12.79
C VAL A 39 -4.05 35.76 11.31
N VAL A 40 -4.71 34.97 10.44
CA VAL A 40 -4.86 35.27 9.02
C VAL A 40 -6.27 35.82 8.81
N ARG A 41 -6.36 37.11 8.44
CA ARG A 41 -7.65 37.79 8.24
C ARG A 41 -7.99 38.00 6.79
N GLU A 42 -7.01 38.03 5.93
CA GLU A 42 -7.17 38.28 4.50
C GLU A 42 -6.67 37.07 3.69
N VAL A 43 -7.39 36.77 2.63
CA VAL A 43 -6.96 35.75 1.65
C VAL A 43 -5.88 36.40 0.76
N PRO A 44 -4.72 35.74 0.59
CA PRO A 44 -3.68 36.19 -0.34
C PRO A 44 -4.24 36.45 -1.74
N GLU A 45 -3.66 37.43 -2.44
CA GLU A 45 -4.23 37.92 -3.68
C GLU A 45 -4.26 36.88 -4.78
N ASP A 46 -3.25 36.02 -4.83
CA ASP A 46 -3.13 34.87 -5.74
C ASP A 46 -4.16 33.75 -5.46
N LEU A 47 -4.71 33.70 -4.25
CA LEU A 47 -5.76 32.75 -3.85
C LEU A 47 -7.17 33.40 -3.90
N ARG A 48 -7.28 34.69 -4.22
CA ARG A 48 -8.56 35.34 -4.35
C ARG A 48 -9.32 34.81 -5.56
N THR A 49 -10.52 34.33 -5.30
CA THR A 49 -11.50 33.92 -6.32
C THR A 49 -12.71 34.86 -6.26
N VAL A 50 -13.67 34.70 -7.17
CA VAL A 50 -14.93 35.44 -7.16
C VAL A 50 -15.73 35.20 -5.86
N TRP A 51 -15.43 34.11 -5.14
CA TRP A 51 -16.08 33.74 -3.90
C TRP A 51 -15.25 34.18 -2.69
N SER A 52 -15.86 34.98 -1.81
CA SER A 52 -15.32 35.41 -0.54
C SER A 52 -16.22 34.91 0.60
N PRO A 53 -15.71 34.10 1.55
CA PRO A 53 -16.55 33.57 2.61
C PRO A 53 -17.01 34.69 3.55
N LYS A 54 -18.33 34.82 3.74
CA LYS A 54 -18.93 35.79 4.70
C LYS A 54 -18.42 35.56 6.15
N ASN A 55 -18.00 34.34 6.48
CA ASN A 55 -17.48 33.98 7.78
C ASN A 55 -16.26 33.04 7.60
N ALA A 56 -15.08 33.57 7.74
CA ALA A 56 -13.82 32.86 7.57
C ALA A 56 -13.67 31.69 8.55
N VAL A 57 -14.08 31.85 9.82
CA VAL A 57 -14.01 30.80 10.84
C VAL A 57 -14.89 29.62 10.49
N SER A 58 -16.13 29.86 10.08
CA SER A 58 -17.03 28.79 9.64
C SER A 58 -16.54 28.09 8.39
N SER A 59 -15.92 28.84 7.47
CA SER A 59 -15.29 28.28 6.28
C SER A 59 -14.11 27.38 6.65
N ALA A 60 -13.23 27.82 7.53
CA ALA A 60 -12.07 27.04 8.00
C ALA A 60 -12.51 25.73 8.68
N LYS A 61 -13.56 25.76 9.52
CA LYS A 61 -14.14 24.55 10.16
C LYS A 61 -14.68 23.55 9.13
N ARG A 62 -15.38 24.02 8.07
CA ARG A 62 -15.86 23.15 6.98
C ARG A 62 -14.69 22.56 6.18
N SER A 63 -13.69 23.39 5.87
CA SER A 63 -12.49 22.94 5.17
C SER A 63 -11.71 21.90 5.98
N ARG A 64 -11.59 22.08 7.29
CA ARG A 64 -10.99 21.09 8.21
C ARG A 64 -11.68 19.73 8.08
N ARG A 65 -13.01 19.70 8.14
CA ARG A 65 -13.78 18.48 7.98
C ARG A 65 -13.51 17.83 6.63
N LEU A 66 -13.58 18.60 5.54
CA LEU A 66 -13.32 18.09 4.19
C LEU A 66 -11.92 17.49 4.07
N ILE A 67 -10.88 18.15 4.62
CA ILE A 67 -9.50 17.63 4.60
C ILE A 67 -9.40 16.29 5.32
N LEU A 68 -10.04 16.14 6.47
CA LEU A 68 -10.04 14.88 7.23
C LEU A 68 -10.77 13.77 6.47
N ASP A 69 -11.93 14.05 5.89
CA ASP A 69 -12.69 13.09 5.08
C ASP A 69 -11.89 12.66 3.82
N MET A 70 -11.27 13.62 3.11
CA MET A 70 -10.40 13.32 1.96
C MET A 70 -9.16 12.51 2.33
N SER A 71 -8.66 12.67 3.54
CA SER A 71 -7.52 11.91 4.04
C SER A 71 -7.86 10.43 4.25
N LEU A 72 -9.06 10.14 4.76
CA LEU A 72 -9.56 8.75 4.83
C LEU A 72 -9.72 8.14 3.43
N ILE A 73 -10.33 8.88 2.50
CA ILE A 73 -10.49 8.44 1.12
C ILE A 73 -9.12 8.09 0.53
N ARG A 74 -8.13 8.98 0.71
CA ARG A 74 -6.77 8.75 0.21
C ARG A 74 -6.11 7.51 0.81
N ALA A 75 -6.32 7.25 2.10
CA ALA A 75 -5.78 6.06 2.76
C ALA A 75 -6.42 4.78 2.20
N ILE A 76 -7.74 4.79 1.99
CA ILE A 76 -8.49 3.67 1.43
C ILE A 76 -8.07 3.41 -0.02
N ASP A 77 -7.91 4.46 -0.83
CA ASP A 77 -7.42 4.34 -2.21
C ASP A 77 -6.00 3.75 -2.27
N ALA A 78 -5.13 4.14 -1.33
CA ALA A 78 -3.79 3.58 -1.25
C ALA A 78 -3.80 2.09 -0.92
N ILE A 79 -4.69 1.64 -0.03
CA ILE A 79 -4.91 0.21 0.26
C ILE A 79 -5.44 -0.52 -0.98
N ASP A 80 -6.41 0.07 -1.69
CA ASP A 80 -6.94 -0.51 -2.92
C ASP A 80 -5.86 -0.71 -3.99
N VAL A 81 -5.02 0.30 -4.19
CA VAL A 81 -3.88 0.21 -5.12
C VAL A 81 -2.93 -0.90 -4.68
N TYR A 82 -2.59 -0.97 -3.38
CA TYR A 82 -1.73 -2.02 -2.85
C TYR A 82 -2.30 -3.42 -3.14
N LEU A 83 -3.56 -3.67 -2.81
CA LEU A 83 -4.20 -4.99 -3.02
C LEU A 83 -4.27 -5.35 -4.51
N ARG A 84 -4.60 -4.39 -5.38
CA ARG A 84 -4.59 -4.60 -6.84
C ARG A 84 -3.21 -4.91 -7.39
N ASP A 85 -2.18 -4.26 -6.87
CA ASP A 85 -0.81 -4.49 -7.32
C ASP A 85 -0.26 -5.82 -6.79
N CYS A 86 -0.76 -6.34 -5.66
CA CYS A 86 -0.38 -7.66 -5.14
C CYS A 86 -0.82 -8.82 -6.04
N VAL A 87 -1.87 -8.67 -6.84
CA VAL A 87 -2.34 -9.71 -7.79
C VAL A 87 -1.76 -9.56 -9.19
N ARG A 88 -1.14 -8.42 -9.52
CA ARG A 88 -0.52 -8.16 -10.82
C ARG A 88 0.88 -8.75 -10.88
N LYS A 89 1.24 -9.33 -12.03
CA LYS A 89 2.60 -9.86 -12.22
C LYS A 89 3.67 -8.77 -12.20
N PRO A 90 4.77 -8.96 -11.44
CA PRO A 90 5.08 -10.11 -10.58
C PRO A 90 4.20 -10.12 -9.31
N ALA A 91 3.34 -11.15 -9.21
CA ALA A 91 2.30 -11.21 -8.21
C ALA A 91 2.82 -11.69 -6.85
N LEU A 92 2.41 -11.01 -5.77
CA LEU A 92 2.65 -11.47 -4.40
C LEU A 92 1.62 -12.53 -3.98
N VAL A 93 0.37 -12.36 -4.42
CA VAL A 93 -0.70 -13.33 -4.20
C VAL A 93 -0.55 -14.45 -5.22
N GLN A 94 -0.09 -15.62 -4.78
CA GLN A 94 0.15 -16.78 -5.63
C GLN A 94 -1.03 -17.77 -5.62
N SER A 95 -1.87 -17.76 -4.57
CA SER A 95 -3.09 -18.54 -4.52
C SER A 95 -4.11 -18.06 -5.55
N ASP A 96 -4.56 -18.97 -6.42
CA ASP A 96 -5.59 -18.67 -7.43
C ASP A 96 -6.95 -18.36 -6.80
N GLU A 97 -7.27 -19.00 -5.67
CA GLU A 97 -8.50 -18.75 -4.93
C GLU A 97 -8.50 -17.34 -4.33
N PHE A 98 -7.43 -16.96 -3.65
CA PHE A 98 -7.30 -15.62 -3.09
C PHE A 98 -7.33 -14.55 -4.19
N ARG A 99 -6.67 -14.80 -5.33
CA ARG A 99 -6.70 -13.89 -6.48
C ARG A 99 -8.12 -13.71 -7.03
N LYS A 100 -8.86 -14.82 -7.23
CA LYS A 100 -10.27 -14.79 -7.68
C LYS A 100 -11.16 -14.00 -6.72
N ASP A 101 -10.97 -14.17 -5.41
CA ASP A 101 -11.74 -13.45 -4.40
C ASP A 101 -11.46 -11.94 -4.44
N LEU A 102 -10.19 -11.54 -4.60
CA LEU A 102 -9.82 -10.12 -4.75
C LEU A 102 -10.37 -9.53 -6.06
N ASP A 103 -10.32 -10.27 -7.16
CA ASP A 103 -10.83 -9.83 -8.46
C ASP A 103 -12.37 -9.72 -8.44
N SER A 104 -13.07 -10.68 -7.81
CA SER A 104 -14.53 -10.68 -7.68
C SER A 104 -15.07 -9.54 -6.81
N ALA A 105 -14.24 -9.02 -5.90
CA ALA A 105 -14.57 -7.85 -5.08
C ALA A 105 -14.68 -6.55 -5.90
N GLY A 106 -14.14 -6.52 -7.12
CA GLY A 106 -14.22 -5.39 -8.03
C GLY A 106 -13.64 -4.10 -7.42
N LEU A 107 -14.44 -3.05 -7.35
CA LEU A 107 -14.04 -1.76 -6.78
C LEU A 107 -14.27 -1.66 -5.26
N SER A 108 -14.88 -2.66 -4.63
CA SER A 108 -15.20 -2.63 -3.20
C SER A 108 -13.98 -3.00 -2.35
N VAL A 109 -13.36 -1.99 -1.73
CA VAL A 109 -12.27 -2.23 -0.76
C VAL A 109 -12.77 -3.01 0.46
N PHE A 110 -14.02 -2.81 0.84
CA PHE A 110 -14.69 -3.59 1.91
C PHE A 110 -14.64 -5.10 1.61
N ARG A 111 -15.08 -5.52 0.42
CA ARG A 111 -15.04 -6.93 0.01
C ARG A 111 -13.62 -7.46 -0.17
N LYS A 112 -12.68 -6.62 -0.62
CA LYS A 112 -11.27 -7.00 -0.69
C LYS A 112 -10.70 -7.28 0.70
N LEU A 113 -11.05 -6.49 1.71
CA LEU A 113 -10.65 -6.77 3.09
C LEU A 113 -11.26 -8.08 3.61
N GLN A 114 -12.51 -8.38 3.29
CA GLN A 114 -13.10 -9.69 3.62
C GLN A 114 -12.36 -10.87 2.97
N ALA A 115 -11.89 -10.69 1.72
CA ALA A 115 -11.05 -11.69 1.08
C ALA A 115 -9.69 -11.82 1.81
N VAL A 116 -9.05 -10.71 2.17
CA VAL A 116 -7.81 -10.71 2.95
C VAL A 116 -7.99 -11.45 4.28
N GLU A 117 -9.08 -11.18 5.01
CA GLU A 117 -9.38 -11.83 6.29
C GLU A 117 -9.48 -13.36 6.15
N ARG A 118 -10.17 -13.84 5.12
CA ARG A 118 -10.34 -15.28 4.86
C ARG A 118 -9.03 -15.99 4.52
N HIS A 119 -8.17 -15.34 3.73
CA HIS A 119 -6.95 -15.96 3.21
C HIS A 119 -5.70 -15.68 4.05
N CYS A 120 -5.76 -14.71 4.96
CA CYS A 120 -4.64 -14.30 5.80
C CYS A 120 -5.02 -14.27 7.30
N PRO A 121 -5.34 -15.42 7.92
CA PRO A 121 -5.85 -15.46 9.31
C PRO A 121 -4.82 -15.03 10.36
N ASN A 122 -3.55 -14.95 10.02
CA ASN A 122 -2.44 -14.61 10.94
C ASN A 122 -2.07 -13.12 10.90
N LEU A 123 -2.94 -12.26 10.37
CA LEU A 123 -2.74 -10.82 10.37
C LEU A 123 -2.95 -10.22 11.77
N ASP A 124 -2.31 -9.07 11.98
CA ASP A 124 -2.59 -8.21 13.14
C ASP A 124 -4.07 -7.82 13.19
N THR A 125 -4.81 -8.48 14.07
CA THR A 125 -6.26 -8.36 14.16
C THR A 125 -6.73 -6.97 14.56
N ILE A 126 -5.98 -6.24 15.42
CA ILE A 126 -6.32 -4.88 15.84
C ILE A 126 -6.11 -3.89 14.69
N ALA A 127 -4.96 -3.94 14.01
CA ALA A 127 -4.71 -3.09 12.85
C ALA A 127 -5.74 -3.36 11.74
N PHE A 128 -6.09 -4.64 11.53
CA PHE A 128 -7.12 -5.05 10.57
C PHE A 128 -8.49 -4.48 10.92
N ALA A 129 -8.94 -4.63 12.17
CA ALA A 129 -10.24 -4.11 12.64
C ALA A 129 -10.33 -2.58 12.51
N LEU A 130 -9.26 -1.84 12.83
CA LEU A 130 -9.20 -0.38 12.66
C LEU A 130 -9.32 0.02 11.18
N VAL A 131 -8.64 -0.69 10.28
CA VAL A 131 -8.73 -0.41 8.84
C VAL A 131 -10.11 -0.78 8.31
N PHE A 132 -10.70 -1.87 8.79
CA PHE A 132 -12.06 -2.24 8.41
C PHE A 132 -13.07 -1.17 8.85
N LEU A 133 -12.94 -0.69 10.10
CA LEU A 133 -13.74 0.43 10.62
C LEU A 133 -13.55 1.71 9.78
N MET A 134 -12.32 2.02 9.38
CA MET A 134 -12.03 3.17 8.52
C MET A 134 -12.78 3.09 7.19
N VAL A 135 -12.80 1.93 6.54
CA VAL A 135 -13.53 1.72 5.28
C VAL A 135 -15.04 1.82 5.50
N ALA A 136 -15.58 1.21 6.56
CA ALA A 136 -16.99 1.29 6.91
C ALA A 136 -17.42 2.73 7.22
N TRP A 137 -16.61 3.49 7.99
CA TRP A 137 -16.87 4.90 8.30
C TRP A 137 -17.01 5.74 7.03
N ARG A 138 -16.04 5.62 6.10
CA ARG A 138 -16.11 6.32 4.81
C ARG A 138 -17.35 5.93 4.01
N ASN A 139 -17.69 4.63 3.98
CA ASN A 139 -18.84 4.15 3.21
C ASN A 139 -20.16 4.71 3.75
N ARG A 140 -20.33 4.82 5.07
CA ARG A 140 -21.50 5.47 5.69
C ARG A 140 -21.64 6.94 5.28
N GLY A 141 -20.52 7.65 5.13
CA GLY A 141 -20.51 9.06 4.74
C GLY A 141 -20.73 9.33 3.25
N ALA A 142 -20.40 8.38 2.38
CA ALA A 142 -20.31 8.60 0.93
C ALA A 142 -21.42 7.93 0.12
N HIS A 143 -22.04 6.86 0.59
CA HIS A 143 -22.97 6.04 -0.19
C HIS A 143 -24.20 5.63 0.62
N THR A 144 -25.37 5.71 -0.03
CA THR A 144 -26.65 5.31 0.58
C THR A 144 -26.92 3.81 0.53
N GLU A 145 -26.23 3.03 -0.32
CA GLU A 145 -26.54 1.61 -0.61
C GLU A 145 -25.35 0.64 -0.52
N ALA A 146 -24.16 1.08 -0.11
CA ALA A 146 -22.98 0.20 -0.03
C ALA A 146 -22.98 -0.66 1.26
N ASP A 147 -22.14 -1.73 1.27
CA ASP A 147 -21.76 -2.46 2.49
C ASP A 147 -21.20 -1.43 3.50
N ARG A 148 -22.01 -1.09 4.52
CA ARG A 148 -21.80 0.13 5.29
C ARG A 148 -21.21 -0.12 6.65
N ASP A 149 -21.60 -1.23 7.27
CA ASP A 149 -21.37 -1.44 8.69
C ASP A 149 -20.14 -2.31 8.92
N ALA A 150 -19.28 -1.83 9.80
CA ALA A 150 -18.18 -2.66 10.29
C ALA A 150 -18.77 -3.90 10.99
N PRO A 151 -18.25 -5.11 10.73
CA PRO A 151 -18.70 -6.31 11.43
C PRO A 151 -18.58 -6.17 12.94
N GLU A 152 -19.60 -6.62 13.67
CA GLU A 152 -19.63 -6.50 15.14
C GLU A 152 -18.44 -7.18 15.81
N VAL A 153 -17.92 -8.26 15.22
CA VAL A 153 -16.71 -8.93 15.69
C VAL A 153 -15.49 -8.00 15.77
N HIS A 154 -15.33 -7.10 14.81
CA HIS A 154 -14.25 -6.11 14.82
C HIS A 154 -14.50 -5.00 15.84
N LEU A 155 -15.76 -4.54 15.98
CA LEU A 155 -16.10 -3.52 16.98
C LEU A 155 -15.89 -4.07 18.40
N ALA A 156 -16.33 -5.29 18.67
CA ALA A 156 -16.13 -5.97 19.94
C ALA A 156 -14.63 -6.20 20.22
N LEU A 157 -13.84 -6.58 19.21
CA LEU A 157 -12.39 -6.74 19.33
C LEU A 157 -11.72 -5.42 19.76
N LEU A 158 -12.09 -4.31 19.14
CA LEU A 158 -11.51 -3.00 19.47
C LEU A 158 -11.88 -2.55 20.88
N ARG A 159 -13.13 -2.81 21.34
CA ARG A 159 -13.56 -2.52 22.71
C ARG A 159 -12.77 -3.35 23.74
N SER A 160 -12.65 -4.65 23.51
CA SER A 160 -11.95 -5.55 24.44
C SER A 160 -10.43 -5.32 24.51
N ASN A 161 -9.84 -4.64 23.51
CA ASN A 161 -8.41 -4.34 23.43
C ASN A 161 -8.10 -2.83 23.49
N ALA A 162 -8.95 -2.03 24.16
CA ALA A 162 -8.84 -0.57 24.17
C ALA A 162 -7.47 -0.06 24.64
N GLU A 163 -6.87 -0.70 25.66
CA GLU A 163 -5.53 -0.35 26.17
C GLU A 163 -4.45 -0.59 25.11
N GLU A 164 -4.50 -1.73 24.41
CA GLU A 164 -3.54 -2.04 23.33
C GLU A 164 -3.73 -1.10 22.13
N VAL A 165 -4.96 -0.78 21.77
CA VAL A 165 -5.27 0.23 20.74
C VAL A 165 -4.63 1.56 21.12
N ALA A 166 -4.81 2.03 22.33
CA ALA A 166 -4.21 3.29 22.80
C ALA A 166 -2.67 3.23 22.78
N ALA A 167 -2.08 2.15 23.27
CA ALA A 167 -0.63 1.98 23.31
C ALA A 167 0.03 1.98 21.92
N ARG A 168 -0.60 1.34 20.93
CA ARG A 168 -0.05 1.14 19.59
C ARG A 168 -0.39 2.26 18.62
N PHE A 169 -1.52 2.93 18.78
CA PHE A 169 -2.05 3.91 17.81
C PHE A 169 -2.16 5.31 18.40
N SER A 170 -1.03 5.80 18.93
CA SER A 170 -0.85 7.20 19.37
C SER A 170 -1.86 7.65 20.45
N GLY A 171 -2.25 6.77 21.36
CA GLY A 171 -3.22 7.05 22.40
C GLY A 171 -4.65 7.20 21.86
N LEU A 172 -5.00 6.45 20.80
CA LEU A 172 -6.36 6.41 20.26
C LEU A 172 -7.31 5.85 21.33
N ASP A 173 -8.35 6.59 21.65
CA ASP A 173 -9.41 6.14 22.53
C ASP A 173 -10.43 5.31 21.72
N ALA A 174 -10.47 4.01 21.97
CA ALA A 174 -11.32 3.08 21.23
C ALA A 174 -12.81 3.35 21.48
N GLU A 175 -13.20 3.67 22.71
CA GLU A 175 -14.60 3.95 23.05
C GLU A 175 -15.09 5.24 22.40
N MET A 176 -14.27 6.29 22.42
CA MET A 176 -14.60 7.54 21.72
C MET A 176 -14.66 7.36 20.21
N LEU A 177 -13.76 6.55 19.63
CA LEU A 177 -13.75 6.24 18.21
C LEU A 177 -15.04 5.51 17.80
N LEU A 178 -15.39 4.45 18.50
CA LEU A 178 -16.56 3.62 18.22
C LEU A 178 -17.87 4.38 18.46
N GLY A 179 -17.99 5.09 19.57
CA GLY A 179 -19.13 5.98 19.82
C GLY A 179 -19.29 7.07 18.76
N GLY A 180 -18.17 7.60 18.25
CA GLY A 180 -18.16 8.53 17.13
C GLY A 180 -18.66 7.91 15.83
N TYR A 181 -18.24 6.69 15.54
CA TYR A 181 -18.68 5.92 14.37
C TYR A 181 -20.19 5.60 14.46
N GLU A 182 -20.67 5.15 15.60
CA GLU A 182 -22.09 4.82 15.84
C GLU A 182 -22.99 6.07 15.74
N ALA A 183 -22.56 7.18 16.33
CA ALA A 183 -23.27 8.46 16.29
C ALA A 183 -23.12 9.22 14.97
N MET A 184 -22.37 8.68 14.00
CA MET A 184 -22.07 9.35 12.71
C MET A 184 -21.50 10.77 12.88
N ARG A 185 -20.74 11.02 13.97
CA ARG A 185 -20.12 12.33 14.16
C ARG A 185 -18.94 12.55 13.18
N PRO A 186 -18.57 13.81 12.91
CA PRO A 186 -17.35 14.08 12.16
C PRO A 186 -16.12 13.48 12.83
N ILE A 187 -15.25 12.87 12.00
CA ILE A 187 -14.01 12.28 12.47
C ILE A 187 -13.03 13.36 12.92
N THR A 188 -12.24 13.09 13.94
CA THR A 188 -11.21 14.00 14.45
C THR A 188 -9.86 13.75 13.77
N PHE A 189 -8.95 14.74 13.85
CA PHE A 189 -7.58 14.58 13.33
C PHE A 189 -6.85 13.40 13.99
N LYS A 190 -6.99 13.22 15.31
CA LYS A 190 -6.34 12.14 16.05
C LYS A 190 -6.79 10.77 15.52
N GLU A 191 -8.10 10.61 15.30
CA GLU A 191 -8.67 9.38 14.76
C GLU A 191 -8.17 9.12 13.33
N VAL A 192 -8.20 10.12 12.45
CA VAL A 192 -7.67 9.98 11.09
C VAL A 192 -6.19 9.58 11.09
N ALA A 193 -5.36 10.26 11.88
CA ALA A 193 -3.93 9.95 11.97
C ALA A 193 -3.67 8.53 12.49
N SER A 194 -4.45 8.09 13.48
CA SER A 194 -4.34 6.74 14.04
C SER A 194 -4.82 5.67 13.06
N LEU A 195 -5.91 5.91 12.33
CA LEU A 195 -6.41 5.00 11.30
C LEU A 195 -5.43 4.89 10.10
N ILE A 196 -4.80 6.00 9.69
CA ILE A 196 -3.73 5.97 8.69
C ILE A 196 -2.52 5.15 9.20
N ASN A 197 -2.17 5.30 10.48
CA ASN A 197 -1.11 4.48 11.09
C ASN A 197 -1.48 2.99 11.09
N ALA A 198 -2.75 2.66 11.42
CA ALA A 198 -3.25 1.28 11.33
C ALA A 198 -3.16 0.72 9.90
N ALA A 199 -3.45 1.53 8.88
CA ALA A 199 -3.27 1.14 7.48
C ALA A 199 -1.80 0.83 7.14
N HIS A 200 -0.84 1.60 7.67
CA HIS A 200 0.58 1.31 7.52
C HIS A 200 0.99 -0.01 8.20
N HIS A 201 0.45 -0.28 9.40
CA HIS A 201 0.69 -1.54 10.11
C HIS A 201 0.11 -2.73 9.35
N LEU A 202 -1.15 -2.66 8.95
CA LEU A 202 -1.82 -3.73 8.18
C LEU A 202 -1.08 -4.05 6.89
N VAL A 203 -0.75 -3.04 6.08
CA VAL A 203 -0.04 -3.26 4.81
C VAL A 203 1.36 -3.81 5.04
N ALA A 204 2.03 -3.41 6.12
CA ALA A 204 3.35 -3.93 6.47
C ALA A 204 3.30 -5.41 6.87
N ASP A 205 2.30 -5.80 7.63
CA ASP A 205 2.10 -7.15 8.10
C ASP A 205 1.65 -8.08 6.96
N LEU A 206 0.66 -7.66 6.18
CA LEU A 206 0.20 -8.39 4.99
C LEU A 206 1.33 -8.59 3.98
N ASP A 207 2.13 -7.55 3.69
CA ASP A 207 3.28 -7.63 2.80
C ASP A 207 4.30 -8.68 3.30
N THR A 208 4.54 -8.70 4.61
CA THR A 208 5.44 -9.67 5.24
C THR A 208 4.92 -11.10 5.12
N LEU A 209 3.61 -11.32 5.33
CA LEU A 209 2.97 -12.63 5.16
C LEU A 209 3.03 -13.10 3.71
N LEU A 210 2.67 -12.23 2.77
CA LEU A 210 2.72 -12.55 1.34
C LEU A 210 4.15 -12.87 0.87
N LEU A 211 5.14 -12.11 1.32
CA LEU A 211 6.54 -12.39 0.99
C LEU A 211 7.00 -13.75 1.53
N LYS A 212 6.62 -14.10 2.76
CA LYS A 212 6.99 -15.41 3.37
C LYS A 212 6.35 -16.61 2.67
N SER A 213 5.20 -16.43 2.02
CA SER A 213 4.48 -17.47 1.30
C SER A 213 4.90 -17.62 -0.17
N LEU A 214 5.84 -16.77 -0.65
CA LEU A 214 6.25 -16.81 -2.05
C LEU A 214 6.98 -18.09 -2.44
N ASP A 215 6.58 -18.68 -3.57
CA ASP A 215 7.51 -19.45 -4.39
C ASP A 215 8.51 -18.47 -5.00
N ILE A 216 9.69 -18.43 -4.39
CA ILE A 216 10.69 -17.40 -4.70
C ILE A 216 11.27 -17.58 -6.11
N GLU A 217 11.35 -18.80 -6.62
CA GLU A 217 11.85 -19.07 -7.96
C GLU A 217 10.83 -18.56 -8.99
N GLN A 218 9.56 -18.91 -8.84
CA GLN A 218 8.51 -18.44 -9.75
C GLN A 218 8.36 -16.91 -9.70
N PHE A 219 8.42 -16.33 -8.50
CA PHE A 219 8.38 -14.88 -8.34
C PHE A 219 9.57 -14.19 -9.03
N LEU A 220 10.77 -14.75 -8.91
CA LEU A 220 11.96 -14.22 -9.56
C LEU A 220 11.87 -14.32 -11.09
N LYS A 221 11.29 -15.40 -11.64
CA LYS A 221 10.98 -15.51 -13.06
C LYS A 221 10.08 -14.38 -13.53
N ASP A 222 9.00 -14.15 -12.81
CA ASP A 222 8.04 -13.07 -13.13
C ASP A 222 8.70 -11.66 -13.02
N VAL A 223 9.55 -11.45 -12.01
CA VAL A 223 10.31 -10.19 -11.85
C VAL A 223 11.25 -9.95 -13.02
N ILE A 224 12.03 -10.97 -13.41
CA ILE A 224 12.95 -10.86 -14.55
C ILE A 224 12.15 -10.61 -15.83
N TRP A 225 11.09 -11.37 -16.08
CA TRP A 225 10.25 -11.20 -17.26
C TRP A 225 9.66 -9.80 -17.36
N ALA A 226 9.14 -9.27 -16.26
CA ALA A 226 8.61 -7.92 -16.17
C ALA A 226 9.70 -6.86 -16.42
N SER A 227 10.91 -7.04 -15.86
CA SER A 227 12.03 -6.10 -16.02
C SER A 227 12.56 -6.03 -17.45
N LEU A 228 12.46 -7.14 -18.18
CA LEU A 228 12.84 -7.20 -19.60
C LEU A 228 11.77 -6.60 -20.52
N SER A 229 10.55 -6.44 -20.04
CA SER A 229 9.43 -5.89 -20.83
C SER A 229 9.35 -4.37 -20.70
N ASP A 230 8.66 -3.77 -21.66
CA ASP A 230 8.28 -2.36 -21.64
C ASP A 230 6.79 -2.28 -21.97
N SER A 231 5.96 -2.12 -20.94
CA SER A 231 4.50 -2.13 -21.09
C SER A 231 3.95 -0.93 -21.88
N GLN A 232 4.79 0.09 -22.12
CA GLN A 232 4.37 1.26 -22.91
C GLN A 232 4.60 1.09 -24.41
N LYS A 233 5.26 0.00 -24.82
CA LYS A 233 5.55 -0.25 -26.24
C LYS A 233 4.46 -1.11 -26.89
N PRO A 234 4.23 -0.93 -28.21
CA PRO A 234 3.41 -1.85 -29.00
C PRO A 234 3.87 -3.31 -28.85
N LEU A 235 2.95 -4.25 -28.88
CA LEU A 235 3.20 -5.68 -28.70
C LEU A 235 4.34 -6.21 -29.61
N GLU A 236 4.39 -5.75 -30.86
CA GLU A 236 5.40 -6.12 -31.85
C GLU A 236 6.83 -5.74 -31.44
N LEU A 237 6.99 -4.64 -30.69
CA LEU A 237 8.27 -4.15 -30.21
C LEU A 237 8.68 -4.72 -28.86
N ILE A 238 7.75 -5.32 -28.13
CA ILE A 238 8.01 -5.86 -26.79
C ILE A 238 9.03 -7.00 -26.87
N GLU A 239 8.90 -7.90 -27.84
CA GLU A 239 9.81 -9.04 -27.96
C GLU A 239 11.24 -8.60 -28.35
N GLN A 240 11.36 -7.64 -29.26
CA GLN A 240 12.68 -7.06 -29.59
C GLN A 240 13.28 -6.34 -28.37
N THR A 241 12.47 -5.63 -27.60
CA THR A 241 12.91 -4.95 -26.39
C THR A 241 13.40 -5.93 -25.36
N ARG A 242 12.69 -7.06 -25.15
CA ARG A 242 13.12 -8.13 -24.25
C ARG A 242 14.47 -8.71 -24.66
N LYS A 243 14.63 -9.06 -25.94
CA LYS A 243 15.90 -9.58 -26.47
C LYS A 243 17.06 -8.58 -26.25
N ARG A 244 16.85 -7.30 -26.57
CA ARG A 244 17.85 -6.24 -26.37
C ARG A 244 18.23 -6.07 -24.90
N ARG A 245 17.25 -6.03 -23.99
CA ARG A 245 17.49 -5.92 -22.53
C ARG A 245 18.18 -7.18 -21.99
N ALA A 246 17.80 -8.36 -22.44
CA ALA A 246 18.49 -9.59 -22.05
C ALA A 246 19.97 -9.56 -22.49
N VAL A 247 20.27 -9.13 -23.71
CA VAL A 247 21.65 -8.97 -24.20
C VAL A 247 22.42 -7.94 -23.37
N SER A 248 21.81 -6.82 -22.99
CA SER A 248 22.48 -5.77 -22.20
C SER A 248 22.91 -6.21 -20.81
N VAL A 249 22.27 -7.23 -20.25
CA VAL A 249 22.57 -7.77 -18.91
C VAL A 249 23.38 -9.07 -19.02
N TRP A 250 22.87 -10.08 -19.77
CA TRP A 250 23.44 -11.43 -19.85
C TRP A 250 24.38 -11.65 -21.02
N GLY A 251 24.46 -10.71 -21.97
CA GLY A 251 25.41 -10.73 -23.06
C GLY A 251 26.81 -10.18 -22.72
N LYS A 252 27.02 -9.75 -21.48
CA LYS A 252 28.31 -9.28 -20.98
C LYS A 252 29.28 -10.44 -20.72
N ASP A 253 30.55 -10.11 -20.61
CA ASP A 253 31.56 -11.06 -20.18
C ASP A 253 31.23 -11.62 -18.79
N PRO A 254 31.60 -12.87 -18.48
CA PRO A 254 31.26 -13.52 -17.21
C PRO A 254 31.64 -12.71 -15.96
N SER A 255 32.76 -11.95 -16.00
CA SER A 255 33.20 -11.06 -14.93
C SER A 255 32.20 -9.94 -14.63
N ASP A 256 31.61 -9.34 -15.66
CA ASP A 256 30.74 -8.16 -15.54
C ASP A 256 29.26 -8.53 -15.45
N ARG A 257 28.90 -9.73 -15.93
CA ARG A 257 27.54 -10.24 -15.94
C ARG A 257 26.98 -10.37 -14.54
N GLY A 258 27.77 -10.91 -13.61
CA GLY A 258 27.38 -11.05 -12.21
C GLY A 258 26.90 -9.74 -11.61
N ASP A 259 27.67 -8.67 -11.79
CA ASP A 259 27.31 -7.35 -11.27
C ASP A 259 26.14 -6.70 -12.03
N ALA A 260 25.99 -6.99 -13.33
CA ALA A 260 24.84 -6.50 -14.11
C ALA A 260 23.53 -7.13 -13.62
N VAL A 261 23.52 -8.44 -13.35
CA VAL A 261 22.38 -9.17 -12.78
C VAL A 261 22.04 -8.62 -11.39
N LEU A 262 23.04 -8.43 -10.52
CA LEU A 262 22.83 -7.91 -9.18
C LEU A 262 22.30 -6.47 -9.20
N ARG A 263 22.74 -5.63 -10.13
CA ARG A 263 22.19 -4.28 -10.33
C ARG A 263 20.72 -4.33 -10.77
N LEU A 264 20.37 -5.22 -11.70
CA LEU A 264 18.99 -5.44 -12.13
C LEU A 264 18.10 -5.83 -10.95
N LEU A 265 18.53 -6.81 -10.15
CA LEU A 265 17.80 -7.25 -8.96
C LEU A 265 17.68 -6.14 -7.93
N GLY A 266 18.74 -5.35 -7.72
CA GLY A 266 18.72 -4.18 -6.83
C GLY A 266 17.66 -3.13 -7.24
N GLN A 267 17.51 -2.87 -8.55
CA GLN A 267 16.46 -1.98 -9.07
C GLN A 267 15.04 -2.53 -8.81
N GLN A 268 14.91 -3.86 -8.66
CA GLN A 268 13.65 -4.51 -8.32
C GLN A 268 13.39 -4.59 -6.81
N GLY A 269 14.32 -4.10 -5.99
CA GLY A 269 14.15 -4.01 -4.55
C GLY A 269 14.86 -5.07 -3.73
N PHE A 270 15.65 -5.94 -4.38
CA PHE A 270 16.47 -6.93 -3.67
C PHE A 270 17.73 -6.24 -3.11
N ALA A 271 17.99 -6.46 -1.83
CA ALA A 271 19.11 -5.86 -1.12
C ALA A 271 20.20 -6.88 -0.79
N ARG A 272 21.49 -6.44 -0.78
CA ARG A 272 22.64 -7.29 -0.40
C ARG A 272 22.80 -7.43 1.11
N VAL A 273 22.26 -6.51 1.87
CA VAL A 273 22.32 -6.48 3.33
C VAL A 273 20.90 -6.45 3.86
N PRO A 274 20.55 -7.31 4.83
CA PRO A 274 19.23 -7.25 5.43
C PRO A 274 19.06 -5.91 6.17
N ALA A 275 17.85 -5.32 6.11
CA ALA A 275 17.52 -4.25 7.02
C ALA A 275 17.48 -4.78 8.45
N LYS A 276 17.55 -3.89 9.44
CA LYS A 276 17.69 -4.25 10.87
C LYS A 276 16.63 -5.21 11.42
N GLN A 277 15.54 -5.45 10.71
CA GLN A 277 14.40 -6.24 11.20
C GLN A 277 14.26 -7.64 10.62
N GLN A 278 15.09 -8.07 9.68
CA GLN A 278 15.10 -9.42 9.08
C GLN A 278 13.69 -10.00 8.74
N THR A 279 12.75 -9.15 8.34
CA THR A 279 11.35 -9.56 8.07
C THR A 279 11.14 -10.05 6.64
N GLY A 280 12.19 -10.03 5.82
CA GLY A 280 12.12 -10.33 4.40
C GLY A 280 12.37 -11.79 4.05
N VAL A 281 12.23 -12.09 2.77
CA VAL A 281 12.55 -13.39 2.17
C VAL A 281 14.01 -13.39 1.72
N VAL A 282 14.69 -14.47 2.00
CA VAL A 282 16.06 -14.74 1.54
C VAL A 282 16.01 -15.43 0.18
N ILE A 283 16.73 -14.88 -0.79
CA ILE A 283 16.89 -15.53 -2.09
C ILE A 283 18.02 -16.58 -1.97
N PRO A 284 17.78 -17.85 -2.33
CA PRO A 284 18.79 -18.88 -2.33
C PRO A 284 20.01 -18.48 -3.17
N THR A 285 21.21 -18.73 -2.64
CA THR A 285 22.47 -18.34 -3.31
C THR A 285 22.71 -19.13 -4.58
N ASP A 286 22.27 -20.37 -4.64
CA ASP A 286 22.30 -21.24 -5.82
C ASP A 286 21.43 -20.69 -6.95
N LEU A 287 20.23 -20.20 -6.66
CA LEU A 287 19.33 -19.56 -7.62
C LEU A 287 19.95 -18.27 -8.20
N ILE A 288 20.63 -17.47 -7.36
CA ILE A 288 21.36 -16.29 -7.84
C ILE A 288 22.53 -16.70 -8.76
N ALA A 289 23.30 -17.73 -8.34
CA ALA A 289 24.40 -18.23 -9.12
C ALA A 289 23.94 -18.83 -10.46
N GLU A 290 22.81 -19.53 -10.47
CA GLU A 290 22.18 -20.03 -11.69
C GLU A 290 21.81 -18.86 -12.62
N LEU A 291 21.11 -17.84 -12.11
CA LEU A 291 20.72 -16.67 -12.85
C LEU A 291 21.92 -15.91 -13.46
N GLN A 292 23.04 -15.85 -12.73
CA GLN A 292 24.27 -15.23 -13.22
C GLN A 292 24.95 -16.03 -14.35
N ARG A 293 24.78 -17.37 -14.38
CA ARG A 293 25.31 -18.23 -15.44
C ARG A 293 24.49 -18.23 -16.73
N GLN A 294 23.25 -17.73 -16.68
CA GLN A 294 22.37 -17.69 -17.84
C GLN A 294 22.99 -16.90 -19.02
N THR A 295 22.56 -17.25 -20.23
CA THR A 295 22.80 -16.49 -21.45
C THR A 295 21.56 -15.67 -21.81
N PRO A 296 21.63 -14.68 -22.72
CA PRO A 296 20.45 -13.95 -23.17
C PRO A 296 19.31 -14.84 -23.67
N LYS A 297 19.64 -15.95 -24.35
CA LYS A 297 18.65 -16.91 -24.85
C LYS A 297 18.05 -17.75 -23.74
N SER A 298 18.90 -18.28 -22.85
CA SER A 298 18.44 -19.17 -21.77
C SER A 298 17.63 -18.42 -20.72
N VAL A 299 17.99 -17.18 -20.34
CA VAL A 299 17.22 -16.39 -19.39
C VAL A 299 15.81 -16.03 -19.91
N LEU A 300 15.69 -15.76 -21.22
CA LEU A 300 14.37 -15.51 -21.83
C LEU A 300 13.51 -16.78 -21.81
N ALA A 301 14.10 -17.96 -22.01
CA ALA A 301 13.38 -19.23 -21.90
C ALA A 301 13.00 -19.55 -20.45
N TRP A 302 13.94 -19.34 -19.51
CA TRP A 302 13.76 -19.62 -18.07
C TRP A 302 12.70 -18.72 -17.42
N ALA A 303 12.69 -17.42 -17.77
CA ALA A 303 11.76 -16.46 -17.21
C ALA A 303 10.38 -16.43 -17.89
N ARG A 304 10.22 -17.15 -19.01
CA ARG A 304 8.97 -17.13 -19.78
C ARG A 304 7.82 -17.70 -18.96
N PRO A 305 6.70 -16.96 -18.82
CA PRO A 305 5.53 -17.49 -18.13
C PRO A 305 5.06 -18.79 -18.77
N VAL A 306 4.77 -19.79 -17.95
CA VAL A 306 4.02 -20.96 -18.39
C VAL A 306 2.58 -20.49 -18.55
N ASN A 307 2.01 -20.68 -19.75
CA ASN A 307 0.63 -20.30 -20.07
C ASN A 307 -0.37 -21.17 -19.28
#